data_b30f442294de23d677ae0c1bb51e78aa
#
_entry.id   b30f442294de23d677ae0c1bb51e78aa
#
_cell.length_a   1.000
_cell.length_b   1.000
_cell.length_c   1.000
_cell.angle_alpha   90.00
_cell.angle_beta   90.00
_cell.angle_gamma   90.00
#
_symmetry.space_group_name_H-M   'P 1'
#
loop_
_entity.id
_entity.type
_entity.pdbx_description
1 polymer ?
#
loop_
_entity_poly.entity_id
_entity_poly.type
_entity_poly.pdbx_seq_one_letter_code
_entity_poly.pdbx_strand_id
1 'polypeptide(L)'
;MKDFTQEIYNLFDKFKTLFYKQKLIESIKYKDSNYYIGTCCPCCNGDRAKQMREFSNQNEDNMTFANVFVNSNYSIYKETFLKSYNNFDIHLIANEKSKIENLPFKIEKFYPVTFSAWINNYSLIEEIKQQNFKNKLFLFCAGPFGNLLAHQLHESNKQNIYLDIGSTLNPWLQSEGFKRDYYVNGYFSKRKCIWN
;
A
#
# COMPACT_ATOMS: atom_id res chain seq x y z
N MET A 1 -12.88 -27.67 31.83
CA MET A 1 -13.17 -27.86 30.39
C MET A 1 -12.72 -26.62 29.69
N LYS A 2 -11.70 -26.71 28.82
CA LYS A 2 -11.43 -25.59 27.89
C LYS A 2 -12.64 -25.50 26.98
N ASP A 3 -13.13 -24.29 26.79
CA ASP A 3 -14.31 -24.05 25.98
C ASP A 3 -13.99 -24.45 24.54
N PHE A 4 -14.61 -25.53 24.04
CA PHE A 4 -14.46 -26.04 22.68
C PHE A 4 -14.74 -24.96 21.63
N THR A 5 -15.64 -24.05 21.95
CA THR A 5 -15.98 -22.88 21.13
C THR A 5 -14.78 -21.96 20.95
N GLN A 6 -14.02 -21.70 22.02
CA GLN A 6 -12.82 -20.86 21.98
C GLN A 6 -11.69 -21.52 21.18
N GLU A 7 -11.54 -22.83 21.25
CA GLU A 7 -10.56 -23.56 20.42
C GLU A 7 -10.89 -23.47 18.92
N ILE A 8 -12.16 -23.57 18.56
CA ILE A 8 -12.61 -23.40 17.18
C ILE A 8 -12.34 -21.96 16.70
N TYR A 9 -12.69 -20.93 17.47
CA TYR A 9 -12.40 -19.54 17.11
C TYR A 9 -10.91 -19.29 16.90
N ASN A 10 -10.07 -19.78 17.79
CA ASN A 10 -8.61 -19.66 17.67
C ASN A 10 -8.08 -20.35 16.40
N LEU A 11 -8.65 -21.47 16.02
CA LEU A 11 -8.30 -22.22 14.81
C LEU A 11 -8.69 -21.43 13.55
N PHE A 12 -9.91 -20.88 13.50
CA PHE A 12 -10.37 -20.05 12.39
C PHE A 12 -9.51 -18.78 12.23
N ASP A 13 -9.15 -18.09 13.30
CA ASP A 13 -8.28 -16.92 13.24
C ASP A 13 -6.88 -17.27 12.75
N LYS A 14 -6.36 -18.44 13.15
CA LYS A 14 -5.08 -18.95 12.64
C LYS A 14 -5.13 -19.23 11.14
N PHE A 15 -6.20 -19.88 10.65
CA PHE A 15 -6.37 -20.13 9.21
C PHE A 15 -6.52 -18.85 8.41
N LYS A 16 -7.34 -17.90 8.85
CA LYS A 16 -7.46 -16.58 8.24
C LYS A 16 -6.11 -15.89 8.15
N THR A 17 -5.35 -15.87 9.25
CA THR A 17 -4.03 -15.26 9.28
C THR A 17 -3.07 -15.91 8.28
N LEU A 18 -3.07 -17.23 8.17
CA LEU A 18 -2.25 -17.96 7.19
C LEU A 18 -2.66 -17.64 5.75
N PHE A 19 -3.94 -17.60 5.46
CA PHE A 19 -4.45 -17.23 4.14
C PHE A 19 -3.96 -15.84 3.71
N TYR A 20 -4.11 -14.82 4.56
CA TYR A 20 -3.68 -13.47 4.22
C TYR A 20 -2.16 -13.33 4.11
N LYS A 21 -1.40 -14.02 4.96
CA LYS A 21 0.05 -14.11 4.83
C LYS A 21 0.46 -14.69 3.48
N GLN A 22 -0.21 -15.76 3.05
CA GLN A 22 0.05 -16.36 1.75
C GLN A 22 -0.24 -15.37 0.61
N LYS A 23 -1.37 -14.66 0.65
CA LYS A 23 -1.71 -13.62 -0.33
C LYS A 23 -0.70 -12.47 -0.37
N LEU A 24 -0.16 -12.08 0.78
CA LEU A 24 0.90 -11.08 0.84
C LEU A 24 2.20 -11.60 0.21
N ILE A 25 2.57 -12.86 0.45
CA ILE A 25 3.72 -13.49 -0.20
C ILE A 25 3.53 -13.53 -1.73
N GLU A 26 2.34 -13.90 -2.19
CA GLU A 26 1.99 -13.89 -3.62
C GLU A 26 2.16 -12.49 -4.21
N SER A 27 1.71 -11.44 -3.54
CA SER A 27 1.87 -10.05 -4.03
C SER A 27 3.33 -9.62 -4.16
N ILE A 28 4.21 -10.08 -3.25
CA ILE A 28 5.64 -9.77 -3.29
C ILE A 28 6.36 -10.56 -4.40
N LYS A 29 5.87 -11.76 -4.71
CA LYS A 29 6.47 -12.66 -5.71
C LYS A 29 5.83 -12.59 -7.10
N TYR A 30 4.75 -11.84 -7.24
CA TYR A 30 4.07 -11.66 -8.53
C TYR A 30 4.98 -10.98 -9.54
N LYS A 31 5.07 -11.55 -10.76
CA LYS A 31 5.95 -11.07 -11.82
C LYS A 31 5.13 -10.58 -13.01
N ASP A 32 5.30 -9.30 -13.30
CA ASP A 32 4.77 -8.67 -14.51
C ASP A 32 5.64 -7.45 -14.84
N SER A 33 5.83 -7.14 -16.11
CA SER A 33 6.70 -6.04 -16.57
C SER A 33 6.26 -4.66 -16.05
N ASN A 34 4.98 -4.51 -15.70
CA ASN A 34 4.39 -3.27 -15.20
C ASN A 34 4.06 -3.33 -13.71
N TYR A 35 4.58 -4.32 -12.99
CA TYR A 35 4.38 -4.47 -11.55
C TYR A 35 5.70 -4.31 -10.80
N TYR A 36 5.77 -3.35 -9.89
CA TYR A 36 6.98 -2.95 -9.18
C TYR A 36 6.89 -3.25 -7.70
N ILE A 37 7.95 -3.83 -7.13
CA ILE A 37 8.06 -4.14 -5.71
C ILE A 37 8.97 -3.12 -5.03
N GLY A 38 8.45 -2.47 -3.98
CA GLY A 38 9.23 -1.58 -3.13
C GLY A 38 9.98 -2.36 -2.04
N THR A 39 11.32 -2.29 -2.04
CA THR A 39 12.17 -2.86 -0.99
C THR A 39 12.81 -1.77 -0.14
N CYS A 40 13.30 -2.11 1.06
CA CYS A 40 14.11 -1.17 1.81
C CYS A 40 15.44 -0.91 1.07
N CYS A 41 15.93 0.33 1.16
CA CYS A 41 17.20 0.67 0.52
C CYS A 41 18.40 0.09 1.29
N PRO A 42 19.50 -0.26 0.61
CA PRO A 42 20.73 -0.77 1.26
C PRO A 42 21.31 0.21 2.29
N CYS A 43 21.23 1.51 2.03
CA CYS A 43 21.76 2.54 2.94
C CYS A 43 20.97 2.66 4.26
N CYS A 44 19.72 2.21 4.32
CA CYS A 44 18.91 2.21 5.53
C CYS A 44 19.02 0.89 6.31
N ASN A 45 19.03 -0.23 5.59
CA ASN A 45 19.17 -1.57 6.18
C ASN A 45 19.64 -2.56 5.10
N GLY A 46 20.95 -2.71 4.96
CA GLY A 46 21.56 -3.54 3.92
C GLY A 46 21.16 -5.00 3.97
N ASP A 47 21.15 -5.60 5.15
CA ASP A 47 20.79 -7.03 5.31
C ASP A 47 19.33 -7.28 4.92
N ARG A 48 18.43 -6.41 5.36
CA ARG A 48 17.01 -6.52 5.00
C ARG A 48 16.78 -6.25 3.51
N ALA A 49 17.50 -5.32 2.91
CA ALA A 49 17.44 -5.05 1.48
C ALA A 49 17.82 -6.30 0.68
N LYS A 50 18.95 -6.95 1.06
CA LYS A 50 19.39 -8.20 0.45
C LYS A 50 18.35 -9.31 0.63
N GLN A 51 17.90 -9.55 1.85
CA GLN A 51 16.88 -10.57 2.15
C GLN A 51 15.58 -10.35 1.35
N MET A 52 15.12 -9.10 1.23
CA MET A 52 13.89 -8.79 0.48
C MET A 52 14.08 -9.01 -1.02
N ARG A 53 15.24 -8.67 -1.59
CA ARG A 53 15.56 -8.95 -2.99
C ARG A 53 15.56 -10.47 -3.28
N GLU A 54 16.25 -11.23 -2.46
CA GLU A 54 16.29 -12.70 -2.56
C GLU A 54 14.89 -13.31 -2.40
N PHE A 55 14.13 -12.84 -1.40
CA PHE A 55 12.80 -13.36 -1.12
C PHE A 55 11.78 -13.06 -2.23
N SER A 56 11.79 -11.84 -2.76
CA SER A 56 10.87 -11.43 -3.83
C SER A 56 11.20 -12.10 -5.15
N ASN A 57 12.48 -12.40 -5.39
CA ASN A 57 12.98 -13.01 -6.63
C ASN A 57 12.50 -12.25 -7.89
N GLN A 58 12.49 -10.92 -7.83
CA GLN A 58 12.11 -10.04 -8.92
C GLN A 58 13.31 -9.71 -9.83
N ASN A 59 13.02 -9.28 -11.06
CA ASN A 59 14.02 -8.64 -11.89
C ASN A 59 14.37 -7.26 -11.31
N GLU A 60 15.62 -6.83 -11.43
CA GLU A 60 16.06 -5.50 -10.92
C GLU A 60 15.23 -4.37 -11.53
N ASP A 61 14.85 -4.45 -12.80
CA ASP A 61 14.01 -3.45 -13.48
C ASP A 61 12.59 -3.33 -12.89
N ASN A 62 12.14 -4.36 -12.16
CA ASN A 62 10.83 -4.38 -11.48
C ASN A 62 10.93 -4.12 -9.97
N MET A 63 12.07 -3.61 -9.52
CA MET A 63 12.30 -3.27 -8.12
C MET A 63 12.49 -1.76 -7.94
N THR A 64 12.03 -1.25 -6.83
CA THR A 64 12.22 0.15 -6.44
C THR A 64 12.37 0.26 -4.92
N PHE A 65 12.59 1.46 -4.41
CA PHE A 65 12.59 1.67 -2.97
C PHE A 65 11.17 1.78 -2.41
N ALA A 66 10.91 1.11 -1.29
CA ALA A 66 9.67 1.27 -0.53
C ALA A 66 9.45 2.73 -0.06
N ASN A 67 10.48 3.54 -0.04
CA ASN A 67 10.45 4.95 0.34
C ASN A 67 10.47 5.92 -0.85
N VAL A 68 10.08 5.48 -2.04
CA VAL A 68 10.02 6.34 -3.24
C VAL A 68 9.15 7.60 -3.03
N PHE A 69 8.12 7.51 -2.21
CA PHE A 69 7.19 8.63 -1.92
C PHE A 69 7.37 9.25 -0.52
N VAL A 70 8.27 8.73 0.29
CA VAL A 70 8.43 9.12 1.70
C VAL A 70 9.88 9.50 2.04
N ASN A 71 10.15 9.78 3.30
CA ASN A 71 11.48 10.16 3.79
C ASN A 71 12.03 11.38 3.01
N SER A 72 13.25 11.30 2.48
CA SER A 72 13.88 12.39 1.72
C SER A 72 13.15 12.77 0.42
N ASN A 73 12.33 11.88 -0.12
CA ASN A 73 11.57 12.12 -1.34
C ASN A 73 10.22 12.81 -1.06
N TYR A 74 9.84 12.98 0.20
CA TYR A 74 8.49 13.46 0.54
C TYR A 74 8.23 14.90 0.10
N SER A 75 9.23 15.78 0.10
CA SER A 75 9.08 17.14 -0.44
C SER A 75 8.79 17.12 -1.94
N ILE A 76 9.56 16.33 -2.70
CA ILE A 76 9.35 16.16 -4.15
C ILE A 76 7.99 15.53 -4.41
N TYR A 77 7.60 14.53 -3.62
CA TYR A 77 6.26 13.94 -3.70
C TYR A 77 5.16 15.00 -3.55
N LYS A 78 5.25 15.88 -2.56
CA LYS A 78 4.28 16.97 -2.35
C LYS A 78 4.28 18.00 -3.49
N GLU A 79 5.46 18.33 -4.01
CA GLU A 79 5.60 19.39 -5.02
C GLU A 79 5.21 18.93 -6.41
N THR A 80 5.37 17.65 -6.73
CA THR A 80 5.18 17.10 -8.08
C THR A 80 4.01 16.12 -8.13
N PHE A 81 4.07 15.00 -7.39
CA PHE A 81 3.07 13.93 -7.49
C PHE A 81 1.68 14.36 -7.04
N LEU A 82 1.55 15.07 -5.92
CA LEU A 82 0.24 15.55 -5.46
C LEU A 82 -0.46 16.45 -6.49
N LYS A 83 0.32 17.28 -7.20
CA LYS A 83 -0.25 18.14 -8.25
C LYS A 83 -0.70 17.34 -9.47
N SER A 84 0.05 16.29 -9.82
CA SER A 84 -0.28 15.44 -10.97
C SER A 84 -1.56 14.62 -10.75
N TYR A 85 -1.95 14.38 -9.51
CA TYR A 85 -3.18 13.63 -9.21
C TYR A 85 -4.45 14.30 -9.75
N ASN A 86 -4.45 15.62 -9.94
CA ASN A 86 -5.58 16.32 -10.56
C ASN A 86 -5.82 15.94 -12.05
N ASN A 87 -4.90 15.22 -12.67
CA ASN A 87 -5.02 14.76 -14.04
C ASN A 87 -5.67 13.36 -14.15
N PHE A 88 -6.09 12.78 -13.03
CA PHE A 88 -6.62 11.42 -12.97
C PHE A 88 -7.98 11.37 -12.28
N ASP A 89 -8.78 10.42 -12.69
CA ASP A 89 -9.96 9.97 -11.95
C ASP A 89 -9.52 9.05 -10.82
N ILE A 90 -9.52 9.56 -9.60
CA ILE A 90 -8.91 8.92 -8.44
C ILE A 90 -9.92 8.12 -7.64
N HIS A 91 -9.59 6.85 -7.40
CA HIS A 91 -10.25 5.97 -6.46
C HIS A 91 -9.35 5.80 -5.24
N LEU A 92 -9.78 6.30 -4.08
CA LEU A 92 -9.01 6.26 -2.85
C LEU A 92 -9.53 5.16 -1.93
N ILE A 93 -8.62 4.30 -1.46
CA ILE A 93 -8.88 3.33 -0.41
C ILE A 93 -8.11 3.75 0.85
N ALA A 94 -8.81 4.15 1.90
CA ALA A 94 -8.21 4.60 3.15
C ALA A 94 -9.12 4.31 4.35
N ASN A 95 -8.64 4.57 5.56
CA ASN A 95 -9.41 4.34 6.77
C ASN A 95 -10.75 5.12 6.74
N GLU A 96 -11.82 4.50 7.22
CA GLU A 96 -13.18 5.07 7.26
C GLU A 96 -13.27 6.41 8.00
N LYS A 97 -12.35 6.67 8.94
CA LYS A 97 -12.27 7.93 9.70
C LYS A 97 -11.44 9.02 9.00
N SER A 98 -10.97 8.76 7.78
CA SER A 98 -10.16 9.70 7.02
C SER A 98 -10.95 10.95 6.63
N LYS A 99 -10.33 12.11 6.78
CA LYS A 99 -10.88 13.43 6.41
C LYS A 99 -10.57 13.72 4.93
N ILE A 100 -11.29 13.05 4.02
CA ILE A 100 -11.04 13.16 2.57
C ILE A 100 -11.27 14.57 2.02
N GLU A 101 -12.09 15.36 2.69
CA GLU A 101 -12.35 16.76 2.35
C GLU A 101 -11.14 17.68 2.46
N ASN A 102 -10.10 17.26 3.19
CA ASN A 102 -8.84 18.00 3.34
C ASN A 102 -7.80 17.70 2.26
N LEU A 103 -8.07 16.76 1.36
CA LEU A 103 -7.13 16.40 0.31
C LEU A 103 -6.88 17.57 -0.65
N PRO A 104 -5.64 17.80 -1.11
CA PRO A 104 -5.30 18.87 -2.04
C PRO A 104 -5.66 18.54 -3.50
N PHE A 105 -6.42 17.49 -3.75
CA PHE A 105 -6.91 17.04 -5.05
C PHE A 105 -8.30 16.41 -4.90
N LYS A 106 -9.01 16.30 -6.02
CA LYS A 106 -10.34 15.68 -6.04
C LYS A 106 -10.21 14.16 -6.18
N ILE A 107 -11.11 13.44 -5.52
CA ILE A 107 -11.30 12.02 -5.70
C ILE A 107 -12.65 11.76 -6.36
N GLU A 108 -12.71 10.76 -7.24
CA GLU A 108 -13.95 10.29 -7.87
C GLU A 108 -14.72 9.36 -6.93
N LYS A 109 -14.00 8.46 -6.28
CA LYS A 109 -14.62 7.48 -5.38
C LYS A 109 -13.76 7.20 -4.15
N PHE A 110 -14.42 7.13 -3.01
CA PHE A 110 -13.81 6.74 -1.74
C PHE A 110 -14.32 5.36 -1.31
N TYR A 111 -13.40 4.48 -0.96
CA TYR A 111 -13.68 3.17 -0.39
C TYR A 111 -13.17 3.15 1.05
N PRO A 112 -14.05 3.30 2.02
CA PRO A 112 -13.66 3.26 3.43
C PRO A 112 -13.29 1.84 3.85
N VAL A 113 -12.18 1.70 4.58
CA VAL A 113 -11.76 0.45 5.17
C VAL A 113 -11.53 0.59 6.67
N THR A 114 -11.81 -0.47 7.40
CA THR A 114 -11.65 -0.50 8.86
C THR A 114 -10.20 -0.79 9.25
N PHE A 115 -9.91 -0.69 10.55
CA PHE A 115 -8.67 -1.23 11.10
C PHE A 115 -8.59 -2.74 10.81
N SER A 116 -7.38 -3.24 10.50
CA SER A 116 -7.20 -4.63 10.01
C SER A 116 -7.94 -4.92 8.70
N ALA A 117 -7.90 -3.97 7.76
CA ALA A 117 -8.63 -4.01 6.50
C ALA A 117 -8.43 -5.31 5.69
N TRP A 118 -7.25 -5.90 5.72
CA TRP A 118 -6.95 -7.16 5.05
C TRP A 118 -7.80 -8.34 5.54
N ILE A 119 -8.31 -8.29 6.78
CA ILE A 119 -9.22 -9.28 7.34
C ILE A 119 -10.68 -8.89 7.08
N ASN A 120 -11.00 -7.63 7.38
CA ASN A 120 -12.39 -7.17 7.47
C ASN A 120 -12.95 -6.71 6.11
N ASN A 121 -12.08 -6.27 5.20
CA ASN A 121 -12.50 -5.66 3.94
C ASN A 121 -12.00 -6.45 2.71
N TYR A 122 -11.64 -7.72 2.86
CA TYR A 122 -11.08 -8.50 1.75
C TYR A 122 -12.03 -8.61 0.54
N SER A 123 -13.34 -8.66 0.79
CA SER A 123 -14.37 -8.68 -0.25
C SER A 123 -14.37 -7.46 -1.17
N LEU A 124 -13.79 -6.33 -0.71
CA LEU A 124 -13.65 -5.12 -1.51
C LEU A 124 -12.86 -5.36 -2.81
N ILE A 125 -11.91 -6.30 -2.78
CA ILE A 125 -11.14 -6.66 -3.98
C ILE A 125 -12.07 -7.16 -5.08
N GLU A 126 -12.98 -8.08 -4.77
CA GLU A 126 -13.93 -8.63 -5.73
C GLU A 126 -14.99 -7.59 -6.14
N GLU A 127 -15.41 -6.75 -5.21
CA GLU A 127 -16.32 -5.63 -5.52
C GLU A 127 -15.70 -4.70 -6.58
N ILE A 128 -14.43 -4.32 -6.43
CA ILE A 128 -13.74 -3.45 -7.38
C ILE A 128 -13.53 -4.16 -8.73
N LYS A 129 -13.16 -5.44 -8.74
CA LYS A 129 -12.97 -6.22 -9.98
C LYS A 129 -14.25 -6.27 -10.82
N GLN A 130 -15.40 -6.46 -10.18
CA GLN A 130 -16.71 -6.54 -10.86
C GLN A 130 -17.10 -5.24 -11.57
N GLN A 131 -16.59 -4.08 -11.14
CA GLN A 131 -16.89 -2.79 -11.76
C GLN A 131 -16.18 -2.59 -13.10
N ASN A 132 -15.15 -3.37 -13.41
CA ASN A 132 -14.38 -3.33 -14.66
C ASN A 132 -13.94 -1.91 -15.08
N PHE A 133 -13.44 -1.13 -14.12
CA PHE A 133 -12.97 0.24 -14.34
C PHE A 133 -11.84 0.30 -15.37
N LYS A 134 -11.74 1.46 -16.07
CA LYS A 134 -10.67 1.73 -17.04
C LYS A 134 -10.12 3.13 -16.85
N ASN A 135 -8.81 3.26 -17.03
CA ASN A 135 -8.08 4.54 -16.96
C ASN A 135 -8.24 5.26 -15.61
N LYS A 136 -8.40 4.49 -14.52
CA LYS A 136 -8.50 5.04 -13.18
C LYS A 136 -7.16 4.93 -12.45
N LEU A 137 -6.93 5.87 -11.53
CA LEU A 137 -5.83 5.82 -10.58
C LEU A 137 -6.35 5.39 -9.21
N PHE A 138 -5.94 4.21 -8.76
CA PHE A 138 -6.23 3.70 -7.42
C PHE A 138 -5.08 4.05 -6.48
N LEU A 139 -5.40 4.76 -5.40
CA LEU A 139 -4.45 5.10 -4.34
C LEU A 139 -4.80 4.32 -3.07
N PHE A 140 -3.81 3.59 -2.55
CA PHE A 140 -4.00 2.77 -1.35
C PHE A 140 -3.27 3.37 -0.14
N CYS A 141 -4.04 3.71 0.90
CA CYS A 141 -3.59 4.12 2.22
C CYS A 141 -4.12 3.13 3.27
N ALA A 142 -3.93 1.82 3.03
CA ALA A 142 -4.61 0.74 3.74
C ALA A 142 -3.65 -0.26 4.42
N GLY A 143 -2.40 0.14 4.67
CA GLY A 143 -1.37 -0.75 5.23
C GLY A 143 -1.15 -2.01 4.39
N PRO A 144 -0.95 -3.20 4.99
CA PRO A 144 -0.69 -4.43 4.23
C PRO A 144 -1.80 -4.80 3.22
N PHE A 145 -3.01 -4.30 3.42
CA PHE A 145 -4.10 -4.52 2.48
C PHE A 145 -3.86 -3.81 1.13
N GLY A 146 -3.12 -2.67 1.14
CA GLY A 146 -2.69 -1.99 -0.08
C GLY A 146 -1.89 -2.89 -1.02
N ASN A 147 -1.00 -3.72 -0.48
CA ASN A 147 -0.22 -4.68 -1.29
C ASN A 147 -1.13 -5.75 -1.94
N LEU A 148 -2.14 -6.24 -1.21
CA LEU A 148 -3.09 -7.23 -1.74
C LEU A 148 -3.93 -6.61 -2.85
N LEU A 149 -4.43 -5.39 -2.64
CA LEU A 149 -5.19 -4.63 -3.62
C LEU A 149 -4.36 -4.38 -4.88
N ALA A 150 -3.13 -3.87 -4.73
CA ALA A 150 -2.25 -3.59 -5.87
C ALA A 150 -2.03 -4.84 -6.72
N HIS A 151 -1.71 -5.97 -6.09
CA HIS A 151 -1.48 -7.23 -6.78
C HIS A 151 -2.74 -7.74 -7.48
N GLN A 152 -3.81 -8.00 -6.72
CA GLN A 152 -4.98 -8.72 -7.25
C GLN A 152 -5.81 -7.90 -8.24
N LEU A 153 -5.84 -6.57 -8.08
CA LEU A 153 -6.49 -5.70 -9.05
C LEU A 153 -5.66 -5.54 -10.33
N HIS A 154 -4.32 -5.41 -10.21
CA HIS A 154 -3.44 -5.36 -11.37
C HIS A 154 -3.47 -6.67 -12.17
N GLU A 155 -3.43 -7.82 -11.51
CA GLU A 155 -3.54 -9.13 -12.16
C GLU A 155 -4.86 -9.27 -12.92
N SER A 156 -5.95 -8.77 -12.34
CA SER A 156 -7.30 -8.83 -12.93
C SER A 156 -7.51 -7.82 -14.06
N ASN A 157 -6.98 -6.60 -13.94
CA ASN A 157 -7.23 -5.53 -14.91
C ASN A 157 -6.05 -4.56 -14.99
N LYS A 158 -5.27 -4.65 -16.07
CA LYS A 158 -4.08 -3.82 -16.34
C LYS A 158 -4.40 -2.45 -16.98
N GLN A 159 -5.68 -2.10 -17.17
CA GLN A 159 -6.09 -0.84 -17.78
C GLN A 159 -6.15 0.33 -16.79
N ASN A 160 -5.77 0.10 -15.54
CA ASN A 160 -5.75 1.11 -14.48
C ASN A 160 -4.33 1.20 -13.86
N ILE A 161 -4.12 2.24 -13.06
CA ILE A 161 -2.90 2.43 -12.29
C ILE A 161 -3.22 2.15 -10.81
N TYR A 162 -2.39 1.36 -10.16
CA TYR A 162 -2.56 0.94 -8.76
C TYR A 162 -1.31 1.33 -7.96
N LEU A 163 -1.44 2.24 -6.99
CA LEU A 163 -0.33 2.72 -6.20
C LEU A 163 -0.58 2.52 -4.70
N ASP A 164 0.23 1.70 -4.06
CA ASP A 164 0.32 1.69 -2.60
C ASP A 164 1.22 2.84 -2.17
N ILE A 165 0.61 3.92 -1.72
CA ILE A 165 1.28 5.13 -1.26
C ILE A 165 1.40 5.18 0.27
N GLY A 166 0.95 4.15 0.96
CA GLY A 166 1.08 4.00 2.40
C GLY A 166 0.53 5.19 3.19
N SER A 167 1.39 5.82 3.99
CA SER A 167 1.01 6.92 4.87
C SER A 167 1.24 8.32 4.29
N THR A 168 1.53 8.46 2.99
CA THR A 168 1.90 9.76 2.41
C THR A 168 0.82 10.83 2.53
N LEU A 169 -0.44 10.44 2.53
CA LEU A 169 -1.60 11.35 2.64
C LEU A 169 -2.06 11.61 4.08
N ASN A 170 -1.49 10.95 5.09
CA ASN A 170 -1.97 11.09 6.48
C ASN A 170 -2.06 12.53 6.99
N PRO A 171 -1.17 13.49 6.63
CA PRO A 171 -1.31 14.87 7.08
C PRO A 171 -2.63 15.52 6.67
N TRP A 172 -3.18 15.15 5.51
CA TRP A 172 -4.48 15.64 5.04
C TRP A 172 -5.63 14.78 5.56
N LEU A 173 -5.46 13.46 5.53
CA LEU A 173 -6.48 12.51 6.00
C LEU A 173 -6.70 12.55 7.51
N GLN A 174 -5.80 13.19 8.26
CA GLN A 174 -5.84 13.30 9.73
C GLN A 174 -6.06 11.94 10.42
N SER A 175 -5.48 10.89 9.85
CA SER A 175 -5.56 9.54 10.41
C SER A 175 -4.88 9.52 11.78
N GLU A 176 -5.63 9.23 12.82
CA GLU A 176 -5.15 9.19 14.19
C GLU A 176 -3.97 8.21 14.34
N GLY A 177 -2.98 8.60 15.13
CA GLY A 177 -1.90 7.72 15.58
C GLY A 177 -0.68 7.59 14.65
N PHE A 178 -0.67 8.20 13.45
CA PHE A 178 0.44 8.04 12.51
C PHE A 178 1.17 9.34 12.19
N LYS A 179 1.86 9.91 13.19
CA LYS A 179 2.89 10.91 12.93
C LYS A 179 4.13 10.21 12.36
N ARG A 180 4.61 10.67 11.22
CA ARG A 180 5.85 10.19 10.61
C ARG A 180 6.88 11.30 10.67
N ASP A 181 8.13 10.92 10.92
CA ASP A 181 9.25 11.82 11.08
C ASP A 181 9.47 12.72 9.85
N TYR A 182 9.23 12.19 8.66
CA TYR A 182 9.39 12.92 7.41
C TYR A 182 8.32 13.99 7.15
N TYR A 183 7.20 14.03 7.91
CA TYR A 183 6.22 15.13 7.78
C TYR A 183 6.76 16.46 8.30
N VAL A 184 7.66 16.41 9.26
CA VAL A 184 8.19 17.56 10.00
C VAL A 184 9.70 17.80 9.74
N ASN A 185 10.24 17.35 8.61
CA ASN A 185 11.65 17.44 8.26
C ASN A 185 12.58 16.78 9.30
N GLY A 186 12.14 15.70 9.92
CA GLY A 186 12.90 14.91 10.88
C GLY A 186 14.09 14.17 10.24
N TYR A 187 14.75 13.31 11.02
CA TYR A 187 15.96 12.60 10.63
C TYR A 187 15.85 11.86 9.28
N PHE A 188 14.76 11.14 9.07
CA PHE A 188 14.56 10.36 7.84
C PHE A 188 14.31 11.23 6.60
N SER A 189 13.81 12.46 6.74
CA SER A 189 13.64 13.37 5.61
C SER A 189 14.95 13.83 4.99
N LYS A 190 16.05 13.73 5.74
CA LYS A 190 17.40 14.17 5.33
C LYS A 190 18.24 13.04 4.71
N ARG A 191 17.80 11.79 4.82
CA ARG A 191 18.54 10.65 4.27
C ARG A 191 18.24 10.49 2.79
N LYS A 192 19.27 10.59 1.95
CA LYS A 192 19.17 10.23 0.54
C LYS A 192 19.35 8.74 0.37
N CYS A 193 18.41 8.11 -0.30
CA CYS A 193 18.51 6.70 -0.69
C CYS A 193 18.99 6.62 -2.13
N ILE A 194 20.01 5.80 -2.36
CA ILE A 194 20.61 5.59 -3.68
C ILE A 194 20.31 4.16 -4.07
N TRP A 195 19.83 3.97 -5.29
CA TRP A 195 19.66 2.67 -5.92
C TRP A 195 20.97 2.30 -6.60
N ASN A 196 21.65 1.26 -6.08
CA ASN A 196 22.88 0.70 -6.65
C ASN A 196 22.63 -0.74 -7.05
#